data_b18b04a28417c2e59a975a3239054f2d
#
_entry.id   b18b04a28417c2e59a975a3239054f2d
#
_cell.length_a   1.000
_cell.length_b   1.000
_cell.length_c   1.000
_cell.angle_alpha   90.00
_cell.angle_beta   90.00
_cell.angle_gamma   90.00
#
_symmetry.space_group_name_H-M   'P 1'
#
loop_
_entity.id
_entity.type
_entity.pdbx_description
1 polymer ?
#
loop_
_entity_poly.entity_id
_entity_poly.type
_entity_poly.pdbx_seq_one_letter_code
_entity_poly.pdbx_strand_id
1 'polypeptide(L)'
;MGISIGLLELKSIPVGIEAADEMVKAANVQLLTASPTCPGKYIIIVSGNVGAVKSSMNVGLRVAGHYMVGHHIINNVHESLPSAILGVTEVEKIASIGVIETISGLSAVNAGDIAAKAAKVEMLEIRIARGLGGKGFLVFTGEVSSVRSAVKAVANTMG
;
A
#
# COMPACT_ATOMS: atom_id res chain seq x y z
N MET A 1 -6.83 -18.77 1.37
CA MET A 1 -5.41 -18.37 1.37
C MET A 1 -5.34 -16.86 1.47
N GLY A 2 -4.57 -16.33 2.40
CA GLY A 2 -4.46 -14.88 2.57
C GLY A 2 -3.77 -14.22 1.38
N ILE A 3 -4.23 -13.02 1.02
CA ILE A 3 -3.62 -12.18 -0.01
C ILE A 3 -2.39 -11.47 0.60
N SER A 4 -1.31 -11.36 -0.16
CA SER A 4 -0.14 -10.55 0.18
C SER A 4 -0.02 -9.39 -0.80
N ILE A 5 0.57 -8.29 -0.34
CA ILE A 5 0.89 -7.13 -1.16
C ILE A 5 2.41 -6.90 -1.12
N GLY A 6 2.99 -6.71 -2.30
CA GLY A 6 4.38 -6.26 -2.46
C GLY A 6 4.40 -4.81 -2.93
N LEU A 7 5.25 -4.02 -2.30
CA LEU A 7 5.42 -2.60 -2.55
C LEU A 7 6.88 -2.32 -2.89
N LEU A 8 7.13 -1.62 -3.99
CA LEU A 8 8.47 -1.21 -4.42
C LEU A 8 8.45 0.24 -4.87
N GLU A 9 9.34 1.05 -4.31
CA GLU A 9 9.55 2.45 -4.69
C GLU A 9 10.97 2.67 -5.17
N LEU A 10 11.11 3.35 -6.29
CA LEU A 10 12.41 3.64 -6.88
C LEU A 10 12.46 5.05 -7.48
N LYS A 11 13.68 5.60 -7.60
CA LYS A 11 13.95 6.99 -8.07
C LYS A 11 14.20 7.12 -9.57
N SER A 12 13.87 6.09 -10.37
CA SER A 12 13.98 6.13 -11.83
C SER A 12 12.68 5.66 -12.47
N ILE A 13 12.05 6.51 -13.27
CA ILE A 13 10.79 6.17 -13.94
C ILE A 13 11.01 5.08 -15.00
N PRO A 14 12.02 5.17 -15.91
CA PRO A 14 12.24 4.10 -16.90
C PRO A 14 12.54 2.75 -16.27
N VAL A 15 13.41 2.71 -15.26
CA VAL A 15 13.72 1.47 -14.52
C VAL A 15 12.49 0.96 -13.76
N GLY A 16 11.62 1.86 -13.27
CA GLY A 16 10.36 1.50 -12.65
C GLY A 16 9.40 0.79 -13.60
N ILE A 17 9.29 1.27 -14.82
CA ILE A 17 8.48 0.63 -15.87
C ILE A 17 9.02 -0.77 -16.19
N GLU A 18 10.34 -0.89 -16.37
CA GLU A 18 11.03 -2.17 -16.61
C GLU A 18 10.81 -3.13 -15.42
N ALA A 19 11.00 -2.65 -14.20
CA ALA A 19 10.79 -3.47 -13.00
C ALA A 19 9.35 -3.97 -12.90
N ALA A 20 8.36 -3.12 -13.17
CA ALA A 20 6.95 -3.52 -13.14
C ALA A 20 6.64 -4.61 -14.18
N ASP A 21 7.16 -4.48 -15.39
CA ASP A 21 7.02 -5.48 -16.46
C ASP A 21 7.63 -6.82 -16.07
N GLU A 22 8.87 -6.81 -15.59
CA GLU A 22 9.54 -8.03 -15.13
C GLU A 22 8.87 -8.68 -13.91
N MET A 23 8.34 -7.88 -12.99
CA MET A 23 7.62 -8.36 -11.80
C MET A 23 6.36 -9.14 -12.19
N VAL A 24 5.56 -8.64 -13.13
CA VAL A 24 4.32 -9.34 -13.55
C VAL A 24 4.59 -10.56 -14.43
N LYS A 25 5.73 -10.60 -15.11
CA LYS A 25 6.18 -11.77 -15.87
C LYS A 25 6.75 -12.89 -15.00
N ALA A 26 7.33 -12.53 -13.86
CA ALA A 26 8.02 -13.47 -12.98
C ALA A 26 7.09 -14.38 -12.17
N ALA A 27 5.86 -13.95 -11.87
CA ALA A 27 4.93 -14.69 -11.04
C ALA A 27 3.47 -14.27 -11.31
N ASN A 28 2.54 -15.13 -10.92
CA ASN A 28 1.10 -14.84 -11.04
C ASN A 28 0.65 -13.84 -9.97
N VAL A 29 0.91 -12.57 -10.22
CA VAL A 29 0.51 -11.43 -9.38
C VAL A 29 -0.41 -10.49 -10.16
N GLN A 30 -1.28 -9.79 -9.43
CA GLN A 30 -2.07 -8.70 -9.97
C GLN A 30 -1.31 -7.38 -9.74
N LEU A 31 -1.13 -6.59 -10.79
CA LEU A 31 -0.58 -5.24 -10.69
C LEU A 31 -1.68 -4.27 -10.23
N LEU A 32 -1.57 -3.77 -9.01
CA LEU A 32 -2.51 -2.78 -8.47
C LEU A 32 -2.13 -1.36 -8.90
N THR A 33 -0.83 -1.06 -8.89
CA THR A 33 -0.32 0.28 -9.25
C THR A 33 1.07 0.14 -9.85
N ALA A 34 1.30 0.88 -10.94
CA ALA A 34 2.63 1.13 -11.49
C ALA A 34 2.62 2.55 -12.07
N SER A 35 3.14 3.52 -11.33
CA SER A 35 2.98 4.92 -11.71
C SER A 35 4.04 5.85 -11.09
N PRO A 36 4.34 6.98 -11.75
CA PRO A 36 5.16 8.02 -11.15
C PRO A 36 4.51 8.59 -9.89
N THR A 37 5.34 8.92 -8.92
CA THR A 37 4.95 9.57 -7.66
C THR A 37 5.88 10.75 -7.35
N CYS A 38 5.44 11.65 -6.46
CA CYS A 38 6.27 12.76 -6.01
C CYS A 38 7.25 12.34 -4.90
N PRO A 39 8.43 12.96 -4.83
CA PRO A 39 9.08 13.76 -5.86
C PRO A 39 9.95 12.89 -6.80
N GLY A 40 9.55 12.81 -8.06
CA GLY A 40 10.38 12.16 -9.10
C GLY A 40 10.68 10.67 -8.90
N LYS A 41 9.76 9.93 -8.28
CA LYS A 41 9.88 8.50 -8.00
C LYS A 41 8.87 7.69 -8.82
N TYR A 42 9.00 6.39 -8.76
CA TYR A 42 8.06 5.43 -9.34
C TYR A 42 7.66 4.41 -8.28
N ILE A 43 6.38 4.09 -8.20
CA ILE A 43 5.86 3.10 -7.26
C ILE A 43 5.22 1.93 -8.00
N ILE A 44 5.48 0.73 -7.51
CA ILE A 44 4.90 -0.52 -8.01
C ILE A 44 4.24 -1.21 -6.84
N ILE A 45 2.98 -1.62 -7.00
CA ILE A 45 2.24 -2.39 -6.02
C ILE A 45 1.65 -3.60 -6.71
N VAL A 46 2.00 -4.78 -6.21
CA VAL A 46 1.48 -6.06 -6.70
C VAL A 46 0.76 -6.80 -5.57
N SER A 47 -0.25 -7.59 -5.92
CA SER A 47 -0.96 -8.46 -4.99
C SER A 47 -1.01 -9.90 -5.51
N GLY A 48 -1.13 -10.86 -4.61
CA GLY A 48 -1.20 -12.27 -4.94
C GLY A 48 -1.01 -13.16 -3.72
N ASN A 49 -0.77 -14.44 -3.93
CA ASN A 49 -0.37 -15.31 -2.84
C ASN A 49 1.06 -14.99 -2.37
N VAL A 50 1.42 -15.40 -1.15
CA VAL A 50 2.72 -15.10 -0.52
C VAL A 50 3.91 -15.47 -1.40
N GLY A 51 3.88 -16.65 -2.01
CA GLY A 51 4.98 -17.14 -2.85
C GLY A 51 5.13 -16.33 -4.14
N ALA A 52 4.01 -16.02 -4.82
CA ALA A 52 4.01 -15.23 -6.04
C ALA A 52 4.50 -13.79 -5.78
N VAL A 53 4.00 -13.15 -4.72
CA VAL A 53 4.43 -11.79 -4.35
C VAL A 53 5.92 -11.79 -4.02
N LYS A 54 6.41 -12.76 -3.24
CA LYS A 54 7.83 -12.85 -2.90
C LYS A 54 8.71 -13.05 -4.14
N SER A 55 8.31 -13.91 -5.08
CA SER A 55 9.05 -14.13 -6.33
C SER A 55 9.07 -12.88 -7.20
N SER A 56 7.92 -12.24 -7.37
CA SER A 56 7.77 -10.97 -8.10
C SER A 56 8.65 -9.86 -7.48
N MET A 57 8.60 -9.68 -6.17
CA MET A 57 9.40 -8.68 -5.46
C MET A 57 10.90 -8.93 -5.59
N ASN A 58 11.36 -10.19 -5.53
CA ASN A 58 12.78 -10.51 -5.73
C ASN A 58 13.28 -10.07 -7.11
N VAL A 59 12.47 -10.23 -8.14
CA VAL A 59 12.81 -9.77 -9.49
C VAL A 59 12.81 -8.24 -9.56
N GLY A 60 11.77 -7.60 -9.02
CA GLY A 60 11.67 -6.13 -8.99
C GLY A 60 12.84 -5.48 -8.27
N LEU A 61 13.26 -6.01 -7.12
CA LEU A 61 14.42 -5.53 -6.36
C LEU A 61 15.73 -5.65 -7.14
N ARG A 62 15.91 -6.75 -7.87
CA ARG A 62 17.09 -6.95 -8.71
C ARG A 62 17.14 -5.92 -9.85
N VAL A 63 16.01 -5.69 -10.53
CA VAL A 63 15.94 -4.70 -11.63
C VAL A 63 16.11 -3.28 -11.09
N ALA A 64 15.47 -2.95 -9.95
CA ALA A 64 15.59 -1.64 -9.33
C ALA A 64 17.03 -1.30 -8.92
N GLY A 65 17.79 -2.27 -8.42
CA GLY A 65 19.20 -2.09 -8.06
C GLY A 65 19.44 -0.87 -7.18
N HIS A 66 20.37 -0.03 -7.56
CA HIS A 66 20.72 1.20 -6.83
C HIS A 66 19.67 2.33 -6.93
N TYR A 67 18.67 2.17 -7.79
CA TYR A 67 17.53 3.11 -7.86
C TYR A 67 16.46 2.83 -6.80
N MET A 68 16.52 1.71 -6.09
CA MET A 68 15.57 1.36 -5.05
C MET A 68 15.61 2.39 -3.91
N VAL A 69 14.45 2.89 -3.52
CA VAL A 69 14.24 3.82 -2.41
C VAL A 69 13.68 3.08 -1.18
N GLY A 70 12.70 2.22 -1.40
CA GLY A 70 12.09 1.44 -0.35
C GLY A 70 11.28 0.28 -0.92
N HIS A 71 11.09 -0.73 -0.10
CA HIS A 71 10.24 -1.86 -0.44
C HIS A 71 9.59 -2.45 0.81
N HIS A 72 8.46 -3.10 0.64
CA HIS A 72 7.76 -3.78 1.72
C HIS A 72 6.95 -4.95 1.19
N ILE A 73 6.79 -6.00 2.00
CA ILE A 73 5.85 -7.09 1.74
C ILE A 73 4.95 -7.21 2.95
N ILE A 74 3.65 -7.07 2.73
CA ILE A 74 2.62 -7.26 3.75
C ILE A 74 1.96 -8.60 3.48
N ASN A 75 2.15 -9.55 4.36
CA ASN A 75 1.53 -10.87 4.26
C ASN A 75 0.17 -10.87 4.94
N ASN A 76 -0.76 -11.65 4.37
CA ASN A 76 -2.11 -11.80 4.91
C ASN A 76 -2.76 -10.43 5.14
N VAL A 77 -2.70 -9.58 4.13
CA VAL A 77 -3.26 -8.23 4.17
C VAL A 77 -4.78 -8.28 4.33
N HIS A 78 -5.34 -7.29 5.02
CA HIS A 78 -6.79 -7.17 5.16
C HIS A 78 -7.46 -7.00 3.79
N GLU A 79 -8.58 -7.68 3.58
CA GLU A 79 -9.26 -7.79 2.27
C GLU A 79 -9.70 -6.44 1.66
N SER A 80 -9.91 -5.42 2.50
CA SER A 80 -10.31 -4.07 2.05
C SER A 80 -9.17 -3.25 1.41
N LEU A 81 -7.90 -3.65 1.61
CA LEU A 81 -6.77 -2.82 1.17
C LEU A 81 -6.65 -2.68 -0.35
N PRO A 82 -6.77 -3.74 -1.16
CA PRO A 82 -6.66 -3.59 -2.61
C PRO A 82 -7.64 -2.55 -3.18
N SER A 83 -8.90 -2.60 -2.75
CA SER A 83 -9.93 -1.64 -3.18
C SER A 83 -9.63 -0.22 -2.72
N ALA A 84 -9.15 -0.04 -1.49
CA ALA A 84 -8.77 1.26 -0.95
C ALA A 84 -7.56 1.88 -1.68
N ILE A 85 -6.57 1.06 -2.07
CA ILE A 85 -5.41 1.49 -2.86
C ILE A 85 -5.84 1.93 -4.27
N LEU A 86 -6.79 1.21 -4.87
CA LEU A 86 -7.33 1.52 -6.19
C LEU A 86 -8.33 2.69 -6.18
N GLY A 87 -8.83 3.09 -5.00
CA GLY A 87 -9.84 4.13 -4.86
C GLY A 87 -11.23 3.70 -5.37
N VAL A 88 -11.56 2.42 -5.24
CA VAL A 88 -12.83 1.82 -5.72
C VAL A 88 -13.63 1.19 -4.57
N THR A 89 -13.48 1.71 -3.36
CA THR A 89 -14.27 1.27 -2.21
C THR A 89 -15.71 1.75 -2.28
N GLU A 90 -16.64 0.86 -2.02
CA GLU A 90 -18.06 1.18 -1.82
C GLU A 90 -18.36 1.12 -0.32
N VAL A 91 -18.93 2.17 0.24
CA VAL A 91 -19.29 2.27 1.65
C VAL A 91 -20.73 2.71 1.76
N GLU A 92 -21.56 1.92 2.44
CA GLU A 92 -22.98 2.20 2.58
C GLU A 92 -23.26 3.43 3.47
N LYS A 93 -22.47 3.60 4.52
CA LYS A 93 -22.66 4.66 5.50
C LYS A 93 -21.34 5.16 6.07
N ILE A 94 -21.17 6.47 6.06
CA ILE A 94 -20.08 7.13 6.76
C ILE A 94 -20.56 7.51 8.17
N ALA A 95 -19.87 7.03 9.20
CA ALA A 95 -20.07 7.38 10.60
C ALA A 95 -18.93 8.33 11.05
N SER A 96 -18.12 7.95 12.02
CA SER A 96 -16.92 8.71 12.38
C SER A 96 -15.84 8.53 11.35
N ILE A 97 -15.02 9.56 11.14
CA ILE A 97 -13.89 9.53 10.20
C ILE A 97 -12.57 9.45 10.98
N GLY A 98 -11.70 8.52 10.56
CA GLY A 98 -10.30 8.47 10.93
C GLY A 98 -9.42 8.85 9.74
N VAL A 99 -8.41 9.70 9.97
CA VAL A 99 -7.41 10.08 8.96
C VAL A 99 -6.03 9.93 9.56
N ILE A 100 -5.15 9.25 8.83
CA ILE A 100 -3.74 9.06 9.21
C ILE A 100 -2.87 9.51 8.05
N GLU A 101 -1.97 10.44 8.31
CA GLU A 101 -0.93 10.86 7.37
C GLU A 101 0.37 10.14 7.69
N THR A 102 1.13 9.77 6.67
CA THR A 102 2.43 9.11 6.79
C THR A 102 3.50 9.84 5.98
N ILE A 103 4.76 9.72 6.41
CA ILE A 103 5.90 10.37 5.75
C ILE A 103 6.13 9.83 4.34
N SER A 104 5.79 8.56 4.09
CA SER A 104 5.94 7.92 2.78
C SER A 104 4.66 7.22 2.33
N GLY A 105 4.48 7.12 1.01
CA GLY A 105 3.33 6.41 0.45
C GLY A 105 3.30 4.92 0.81
N LEU A 106 4.46 4.26 0.90
CA LEU A 106 4.53 2.85 1.32
C LEU A 106 4.03 2.66 2.75
N SER A 107 4.36 3.60 3.64
CA SER A 107 3.92 3.56 5.04
C SER A 107 2.41 3.70 5.18
N ALA A 108 1.73 4.41 4.27
CA ALA A 108 0.26 4.54 4.29
C ALA A 108 -0.43 3.19 4.07
N VAL A 109 0.11 2.34 3.20
CA VAL A 109 -0.45 1.00 2.97
C VAL A 109 -0.28 0.11 4.22
N ASN A 110 0.89 0.16 4.84
CA ASN A 110 1.13 -0.57 6.09
C ASN A 110 0.23 -0.08 7.23
N ALA A 111 0.09 1.23 7.38
CA ALA A 111 -0.83 1.82 8.35
C ALA A 111 -2.29 1.38 8.12
N GLY A 112 -2.70 1.29 6.85
CA GLY A 112 -4.04 0.80 6.48
C GLY A 112 -4.27 -0.64 6.92
N ASP A 113 -3.31 -1.52 6.73
CA ASP A 113 -3.40 -2.91 7.18
C ASP A 113 -3.50 -3.02 8.70
N ILE A 114 -2.66 -2.28 9.42
CA ILE A 114 -2.69 -2.21 10.88
C ILE A 114 -4.05 -1.71 11.38
N ALA A 115 -4.56 -0.62 10.81
CA ALA A 115 -5.85 -0.04 11.20
C ALA A 115 -7.02 -1.00 10.98
N ALA A 116 -7.08 -1.62 9.79
CA ALA A 116 -8.15 -2.54 9.43
C ALA A 116 -8.14 -3.84 10.25
N LYS A 117 -6.97 -4.31 10.66
CA LYS A 117 -6.84 -5.50 11.54
C LYS A 117 -7.10 -5.20 13.01
N ALA A 118 -6.86 -3.97 13.45
CA ALA A 118 -6.96 -3.59 14.86
C ALA A 118 -8.40 -3.34 15.34
N ALA A 119 -9.30 -2.92 14.46
CA ALA A 119 -10.65 -2.55 14.81
C ALA A 119 -11.62 -2.70 13.65
N LYS A 120 -12.93 -2.76 13.95
CA LYS A 120 -13.97 -2.82 12.92
C LYS A 120 -14.14 -1.45 12.28
N VAL A 121 -13.34 -1.19 11.25
CA VAL A 121 -13.38 0.02 10.42
C VAL A 121 -13.44 -0.35 8.95
N GLU A 122 -14.00 0.52 8.14
CA GLU A 122 -14.07 0.38 6.68
C GLU A 122 -13.10 1.37 6.04
N MET A 123 -12.16 0.86 5.24
CA MET A 123 -11.22 1.70 4.49
C MET A 123 -11.96 2.42 3.37
N LEU A 124 -11.86 3.75 3.33
CA LEU A 124 -12.40 4.58 2.27
C LEU A 124 -11.37 4.80 1.16
N GLU A 125 -10.14 5.15 1.55
CA GLU A 125 -9.08 5.49 0.61
C GLU A 125 -7.70 5.28 1.24
N ILE A 126 -6.76 4.81 0.44
CA ILE A 126 -5.31 4.88 0.73
C ILE A 126 -4.66 5.62 -0.42
N ARG A 127 -4.25 6.87 -0.18
CA ARG A 127 -3.62 7.70 -1.20
C ARG A 127 -2.11 7.70 -1.04
N ILE A 128 -1.43 7.41 -2.15
CA ILE A 128 0.01 7.21 -2.19
C ILE A 128 0.65 8.30 -3.04
N ALA A 129 1.36 9.22 -2.37
CA ALA A 129 2.38 10.14 -2.90
C ALA A 129 2.08 10.95 -4.19
N ARG A 130 0.85 11.03 -4.68
CA ARG A 130 0.51 11.88 -5.83
C ARG A 130 0.15 13.29 -5.37
N GLY A 131 1.00 14.28 -5.72
CA GLY A 131 0.79 15.67 -5.33
C GLY A 131 0.98 15.96 -3.85
N LEU A 132 1.60 15.05 -3.09
CA LEU A 132 1.70 15.11 -1.64
C LEU A 132 3.14 15.22 -1.13
N GLY A 133 4.10 15.59 -1.99
CA GLY A 133 5.50 15.70 -1.60
C GLY A 133 6.14 14.40 -1.11
N GLY A 134 5.63 13.24 -1.55
CA GLY A 134 6.09 11.92 -1.13
C GLY A 134 5.35 11.31 0.06
N LYS A 135 4.49 12.07 0.74
CA LYS A 135 3.63 11.58 1.82
C LYS A 135 2.54 10.65 1.31
N GLY A 136 1.95 9.87 2.22
CA GLY A 136 0.71 9.16 2.00
C GLY A 136 -0.31 9.49 3.07
N PHE A 137 -1.56 9.17 2.84
CA PHE A 137 -2.58 9.21 3.88
C PHE A 137 -3.65 8.14 3.62
N LEU A 138 -4.36 7.81 4.66
CA LEU A 138 -5.51 6.91 4.58
C LEU A 138 -6.69 7.52 5.32
N VAL A 139 -7.88 7.19 4.82
CA VAL A 139 -9.15 7.60 5.39
C VAL A 139 -9.99 6.34 5.62
N PHE A 140 -10.61 6.24 6.77
CA PHE A 140 -11.50 5.14 7.12
C PHE A 140 -12.66 5.61 7.98
N THR A 141 -13.71 4.83 8.03
CA THR A 141 -14.91 5.12 8.81
C THR A 141 -15.27 3.97 9.74
N GLY A 142 -16.01 4.26 10.79
CA GLY A 142 -16.52 3.30 11.77
C GLY A 142 -17.12 3.98 12.98
N GLU A 143 -17.52 3.20 13.98
CA GLU A 143 -17.92 3.73 15.26
C GLU A 143 -16.78 4.47 15.95
N VAL A 144 -17.07 5.50 16.74
CA VAL A 144 -16.06 6.37 17.40
C VAL A 144 -15.00 5.55 18.13
N SER A 145 -15.41 4.53 18.87
CA SER A 145 -14.48 3.67 19.62
C SER A 145 -13.57 2.85 18.71
N SER A 146 -14.10 2.34 17.60
CA SER A 146 -13.35 1.57 16.61
C SER A 146 -12.32 2.46 15.90
N VAL A 147 -12.73 3.66 15.48
CA VAL A 147 -11.84 4.63 14.83
C VAL A 147 -10.70 5.03 15.77
N ARG A 148 -11.00 5.31 17.06
CA ARG A 148 -9.96 5.62 18.06
C ARG A 148 -8.99 4.46 18.28
N SER A 149 -9.51 3.23 18.34
CA SER A 149 -8.68 2.02 18.49
C SER A 149 -7.77 1.80 17.29
N ALA A 150 -8.27 1.98 16.07
CA ALA A 150 -7.49 1.88 14.85
C ALA A 150 -6.35 2.93 14.81
N VAL A 151 -6.66 4.20 15.08
CA VAL A 151 -5.64 5.27 15.14
C VAL A 151 -4.57 4.96 16.18
N LYS A 152 -4.99 4.55 17.40
CA LYS A 152 -4.05 4.20 18.47
C LYS A 152 -3.15 3.02 18.11
N ALA A 153 -3.69 2.00 17.45
CA ALA A 153 -2.90 0.83 17.01
C ALA A 153 -1.81 1.24 16.02
N VAL A 154 -2.14 2.08 15.04
CA VAL A 154 -1.15 2.60 14.07
C VAL A 154 -0.10 3.45 14.78
N ALA A 155 -0.50 4.40 15.64
CA ALA A 155 0.43 5.24 16.38
C ALA A 155 1.39 4.43 17.26
N ASN A 156 0.90 3.38 17.93
CA ASN A 156 1.74 2.52 18.77
C ASN A 156 2.73 1.64 17.97
N THR A 157 2.41 1.33 16.71
CA THR A 157 3.22 0.41 15.89
C THR A 157 4.20 1.16 15.00
N MET A 158 3.87 2.36 14.56
CA MET A 158 4.61 3.12 13.54
C MET A 158 5.07 4.50 14.02
N GLY A 159 4.65 4.93 15.21
CA GLY A 159 5.01 6.22 15.82
C GLY A 159 6.38 6.25 16.49
#